data_954856838216d2dc71a414189285209b
#
_entry.id   954856838216d2dc71a414189285209b
#
_cell.length_a   1.000
_cell.length_b   1.000
_cell.length_c   1.000
_cell.angle_alpha   90.00
_cell.angle_beta   90.00
_cell.angle_gamma   90.00
#
_symmetry.space_group_name_H-M   'P 1'
#
loop_
_entity.id
_entity.type
_entity.pdbx_description
1 polymer ?
#
loop_
_entity_poly.entity_id
_entity_poly.type
_entity_poly.pdbx_seq_one_letter_code
_entity_poly.pdbx_strand_id
1 'polypeptide(L)'
;MSNKIEKDKTPKRILMVGQSGLEKSKYLEELQTILERQGYSLSVDTIGHKMIEIYNRHGGSVTEDTILNLERDSLEILERQAWREIIESMDSVNTDFYVINTHVVFRWDHGLIPVIDVDLLLDYKPEIIVCLIDDIINVQHNLLKRGIYKFNLWELFVWREEEIWFGKFMSDFLRKFGINTSFYILPKRQGATLFSQILLTPNLPKAYLSFPITGAPESVKEEIKRFKEAIASTIIAFDPYSIRDREITFSYYTQEEEIKEKLKEKIDLLKENAKIIGGDSWEIYIDDDTVLTLIKFKNLDRIGFPEVELLGREHLMTIRAIDAQIIARDYLLIDQSDFIVVYIGTDEKGSPRISAGCQSEITYAYKHGKEVNVIFKGGERRLSPWITQFSNVFKTIDDCLKYIQERYIQRGGR
;
A
#
# COMPACT_ATOMS: atom_id res chain seq x y z
N MET A 1 -38.09 13.93 -29.63
CA MET A 1 -38.09 12.67 -28.84
C MET A 1 -36.79 11.94 -29.24
N SER A 2 -35.73 12.13 -28.50
CA SER A 2 -34.43 11.48 -28.74
C SER A 2 -34.42 10.21 -27.92
N ASN A 3 -34.57 9.05 -28.58
CA ASN A 3 -34.29 7.75 -27.98
C ASN A 3 -32.80 7.70 -27.67
N LYS A 4 -32.42 8.03 -26.44
CA LYS A 4 -31.18 7.54 -25.86
C LYS A 4 -31.35 6.03 -25.70
N ILE A 5 -30.77 5.27 -26.62
CA ILE A 5 -30.45 3.85 -26.37
C ILE A 5 -29.46 3.88 -25.22
N GLU A 6 -29.92 3.59 -24.00
CA GLU A 6 -29.04 3.25 -22.89
C GLU A 6 -28.26 2.01 -23.34
N LYS A 7 -27.00 2.20 -23.68
CA LYS A 7 -26.08 1.09 -23.81
C LYS A 7 -25.96 0.47 -22.41
N ASP A 8 -26.37 -0.79 -22.28
CA ASP A 8 -25.98 -1.64 -21.15
C ASP A 8 -24.44 -1.57 -21.03
N LYS A 9 -23.99 -0.77 -20.11
CA LYS A 9 -22.55 -0.52 -19.88
C LYS A 9 -22.10 -1.59 -18.89
N THR A 10 -21.42 -2.61 -19.39
CA THR A 10 -20.74 -3.57 -18.51
C THR A 10 -19.74 -2.81 -17.64
N PRO A 11 -19.87 -2.85 -16.30
CA PRO A 11 -18.96 -2.11 -15.43
C PRO A 11 -17.53 -2.62 -15.53
N LYS A 12 -16.56 -1.73 -15.35
CA LYS A 12 -15.17 -2.13 -15.16
C LYS A 12 -15.03 -2.84 -13.81
N ARG A 13 -14.61 -4.10 -13.83
CA ARG A 13 -14.56 -4.98 -12.66
C ARG A 13 -13.23 -4.89 -11.94
N ILE A 14 -13.29 -4.68 -10.65
CA ILE A 14 -12.12 -4.42 -9.79
C ILE A 14 -12.20 -5.34 -8.58
N LEU A 15 -11.11 -6.02 -8.28
CA LEU A 15 -10.93 -6.76 -7.04
C LEU A 15 -10.00 -5.96 -6.13
N MET A 16 -10.50 -5.49 -4.98
CA MET A 16 -9.69 -4.84 -3.97
C MET A 16 -9.39 -5.79 -2.83
N VAL A 17 -8.09 -6.00 -2.59
CA VAL A 17 -7.58 -6.87 -1.54
C VAL A 17 -6.66 -6.11 -0.58
N GLY A 18 -6.27 -6.74 0.50
CA GLY A 18 -5.39 -6.18 1.53
C GLY A 18 -5.85 -6.57 2.92
N GLN A 19 -4.95 -6.51 3.90
CA GLN A 19 -5.18 -7.00 5.28
C GLN A 19 -6.35 -6.29 5.99
N SER A 20 -6.84 -6.93 7.06
CA SER A 20 -7.70 -6.25 8.02
C SER A 20 -6.97 -5.08 8.70
N GLY A 21 -7.71 -4.08 9.16
CA GLY A 21 -7.15 -2.88 9.76
C GLY A 21 -6.79 -1.76 8.77
N LEU A 22 -6.87 -2.02 7.45
CA LEU A 22 -6.63 -0.99 6.41
C LEU A 22 -7.79 0.00 6.26
N GLU A 23 -8.96 -0.26 6.86
CA GLU A 23 -10.18 0.54 6.66
C GLU A 23 -10.53 0.71 5.17
N LYS A 24 -10.46 -0.40 4.41
CA LYS A 24 -10.74 -0.41 2.95
C LYS A 24 -12.09 0.23 2.60
N SER A 25 -13.11 0.04 3.44
CA SER A 25 -14.43 0.65 3.22
C SER A 25 -14.37 2.18 3.20
N LYS A 26 -13.65 2.81 4.13
CA LYS A 26 -13.48 4.29 4.13
C LYS A 26 -12.72 4.76 2.89
N TYR A 27 -11.70 4.02 2.46
CA TYR A 27 -10.97 4.34 1.24
C TYR A 27 -11.87 4.25 0.00
N LEU A 28 -12.77 3.28 -0.05
CA LEU A 28 -13.74 3.12 -1.14
C LEU A 28 -14.83 4.19 -1.11
N GLU A 29 -15.28 4.64 0.07
CA GLU A 29 -16.21 5.78 0.23
C GLU A 29 -15.57 7.08 -0.28
N GLU A 30 -14.28 7.31 0.03
CA GLU A 30 -13.51 8.43 -0.52
C GLU A 30 -13.41 8.34 -2.05
N LEU A 31 -13.09 7.16 -2.58
CA LEU A 31 -13.02 6.90 -4.01
C LEU A 31 -14.37 7.18 -4.69
N GLN A 32 -15.47 6.69 -4.10
CA GLN A 32 -16.82 6.92 -4.60
C GLN A 32 -17.12 8.41 -4.69
N THR A 33 -16.83 9.16 -3.62
CA THR A 33 -17.02 10.62 -3.58
C THR A 33 -16.24 11.35 -4.70
N ILE A 34 -15.00 10.91 -4.96
CA ILE A 34 -14.17 11.49 -6.02
C ILE A 34 -14.74 11.18 -7.41
N LEU A 35 -15.15 9.92 -7.64
CA LEU A 35 -15.71 9.48 -8.92
C LEU A 35 -17.06 10.17 -9.21
N GLU A 36 -17.95 10.28 -8.23
CA GLU A 36 -19.26 10.95 -8.35
C GLU A 36 -19.11 12.43 -8.74
N ARG A 37 -18.14 13.15 -8.17
CA ARG A 37 -17.83 14.54 -8.54
C ARG A 37 -17.39 14.67 -10.00
N GLN A 38 -16.90 13.59 -10.60
CA GLN A 38 -16.48 13.55 -12.00
C GLN A 38 -17.53 12.92 -12.92
N GLY A 39 -18.71 12.60 -12.38
CA GLY A 39 -19.85 12.06 -13.13
C GLY A 39 -19.81 10.55 -13.36
N TYR A 40 -19.00 9.81 -12.59
CA TYR A 40 -18.91 8.36 -12.65
C TYR A 40 -19.53 7.70 -11.44
N SER A 41 -20.10 6.52 -11.64
CA SER A 41 -20.75 5.72 -10.60
C SER A 41 -19.86 4.54 -10.17
N LEU A 42 -19.88 4.22 -8.88
CA LEU A 42 -19.18 3.12 -8.26
C LEU A 42 -20.14 2.28 -7.43
N SER A 43 -20.15 0.95 -7.67
CA SER A 43 -20.78 -0.01 -6.77
C SER A 43 -19.71 -0.82 -6.05
N VAL A 44 -19.95 -1.11 -4.78
CA VAL A 44 -19.02 -1.84 -3.92
C VAL A 44 -19.77 -2.92 -3.17
N ASP A 45 -19.30 -4.16 -3.30
CA ASP A 45 -19.69 -5.27 -2.45
C ASP A 45 -18.51 -5.77 -1.64
N THR A 46 -18.77 -6.17 -0.40
CA THR A 46 -17.76 -6.70 0.53
C THR A 46 -18.10 -8.14 0.88
N ILE A 47 -17.20 -9.07 0.56
CA ILE A 47 -17.42 -10.51 0.80
C ILE A 47 -17.75 -10.78 2.26
N GLY A 48 -16.99 -10.22 3.20
CA GLY A 48 -17.24 -10.40 4.64
C GLY A 48 -18.63 -9.94 5.08
N HIS A 49 -19.10 -8.78 4.59
CA HIS A 49 -20.44 -8.29 4.90
C HIS A 49 -21.53 -9.22 4.32
N LYS A 50 -21.32 -9.71 3.12
CA LYS A 50 -22.24 -10.63 2.46
C LYS A 50 -22.31 -11.97 3.19
N MET A 51 -21.19 -12.49 3.65
CA MET A 51 -21.15 -13.69 4.49
C MET A 51 -21.97 -13.53 5.77
N ILE A 52 -21.81 -12.38 6.45
CA ILE A 52 -22.58 -12.05 7.66
C ILE A 52 -24.09 -11.98 7.34
N GLU A 53 -24.46 -11.30 6.26
CA GLU A 53 -25.84 -11.21 5.79
C GLU A 53 -26.46 -12.60 5.55
N ILE A 54 -25.75 -13.46 4.83
CA ILE A 54 -26.18 -14.81 4.50
C ILE A 54 -26.37 -15.64 5.79
N TYR A 55 -25.38 -15.63 6.68
CA TYR A 55 -25.45 -16.40 7.92
C TYR A 55 -26.61 -15.95 8.82
N ASN A 56 -26.78 -14.64 8.99
CA ASN A 56 -27.85 -14.08 9.82
C ASN A 56 -29.24 -14.31 9.18
N ARG A 57 -29.36 -14.28 7.85
CA ARG A 57 -30.59 -14.63 7.11
C ARG A 57 -31.05 -16.07 7.35
N HIS A 58 -30.13 -17.00 7.62
CA HIS A 58 -30.41 -18.38 7.96
C HIS A 58 -30.60 -18.65 9.46
N GLY A 59 -30.80 -17.60 10.25
CA GLY A 59 -31.09 -17.72 11.69
C GLY A 59 -29.88 -17.72 12.60
N GLY A 60 -28.68 -17.49 12.04
CA GLY A 60 -27.47 -17.25 12.83
C GLY A 60 -27.42 -15.84 13.41
N SER A 61 -26.40 -15.57 14.21
CA SER A 61 -26.11 -14.24 14.77
C SER A 61 -24.61 -14.06 14.87
N VAL A 62 -24.01 -13.43 13.85
CA VAL A 62 -22.58 -13.08 13.83
C VAL A 62 -22.40 -11.63 13.41
N THR A 63 -21.25 -11.07 13.79
CA THR A 63 -20.77 -9.75 13.44
C THR A 63 -19.44 -9.84 12.71
N GLU A 64 -18.87 -8.74 12.24
CA GLU A 64 -17.53 -8.69 11.66
C GLU A 64 -16.44 -9.27 12.58
N ASP A 65 -16.59 -9.11 13.90
CA ASP A 65 -15.60 -9.55 14.88
C ASP A 65 -15.77 -11.01 15.28
N THR A 66 -16.92 -11.62 15.01
CA THR A 66 -17.26 -12.97 15.46
C THR A 66 -17.41 -14.00 14.33
N ILE A 67 -17.63 -13.57 13.10
CA ILE A 67 -17.83 -14.49 11.96
C ILE A 67 -16.64 -15.43 11.75
N LEU A 68 -15.42 -14.94 11.98
CA LEU A 68 -14.20 -15.74 11.81
C LEU A 68 -13.98 -16.79 12.89
N ASN A 69 -14.79 -16.78 13.95
CA ASN A 69 -14.80 -17.82 14.98
C ASN A 69 -15.67 -19.02 14.59
N LEU A 70 -16.36 -18.95 13.45
CA LEU A 70 -17.07 -20.12 12.90
C LEU A 70 -16.08 -21.19 12.46
N GLU A 71 -16.55 -22.44 12.40
CA GLU A 71 -15.75 -23.54 11.87
C GLU A 71 -15.33 -23.27 10.43
N ARG A 72 -14.14 -23.75 10.07
CA ARG A 72 -13.53 -23.52 8.75
C ARG A 72 -14.45 -23.90 7.58
N ASP A 73 -15.09 -25.07 7.64
CA ASP A 73 -15.98 -25.54 6.60
C ASP A 73 -17.18 -24.59 6.42
N SER A 74 -17.71 -24.04 7.52
CA SER A 74 -18.79 -23.06 7.49
C SER A 74 -18.33 -21.76 6.84
N LEU A 75 -17.13 -21.30 7.12
CA LEU A 75 -16.55 -20.11 6.50
C LEU A 75 -16.38 -20.30 4.99
N GLU A 76 -15.86 -21.44 4.55
CA GLU A 76 -15.66 -21.76 3.12
C GLU A 76 -16.99 -21.83 2.35
N ILE A 77 -18.04 -22.42 2.97
CA ILE A 77 -19.39 -22.46 2.37
C ILE A 77 -19.99 -21.05 2.25
N LEU A 78 -19.92 -20.26 3.32
CA LEU A 78 -20.47 -18.90 3.33
C LEU A 78 -19.74 -17.99 2.34
N GLU A 79 -18.44 -18.11 2.26
CA GLU A 79 -17.62 -17.34 1.32
C GLU A 79 -18.01 -17.65 -0.12
N ARG A 80 -18.06 -18.94 -0.49
CA ARG A 80 -18.46 -19.36 -1.83
C ARG A 80 -19.87 -18.90 -2.18
N GLN A 81 -20.80 -18.95 -1.22
CA GLN A 81 -22.15 -18.45 -1.44
C GLN A 81 -22.17 -16.92 -1.60
N ALA A 82 -21.41 -16.19 -0.78
CA ALA A 82 -21.30 -14.74 -0.88
C ALA A 82 -20.77 -14.31 -2.26
N TRP A 83 -19.73 -14.95 -2.76
CA TRP A 83 -19.18 -14.70 -4.08
C TRP A 83 -20.24 -14.92 -5.18
N ARG A 84 -20.97 -16.04 -5.14
CA ARG A 84 -22.01 -16.34 -6.13
C ARG A 84 -23.11 -15.30 -6.13
N GLU A 85 -23.68 -14.99 -4.95
CA GLU A 85 -24.75 -14.00 -4.86
C GLU A 85 -24.30 -12.61 -5.34
N ILE A 86 -23.06 -12.22 -5.08
CA ILE A 86 -22.48 -10.95 -5.56
C ILE A 86 -22.32 -10.98 -7.09
N ILE A 87 -21.76 -12.03 -7.67
CA ILE A 87 -21.56 -12.13 -9.11
C ILE A 87 -22.93 -12.14 -9.84
N GLU A 88 -23.91 -12.89 -9.35
CA GLU A 88 -25.27 -12.94 -9.90
C GLU A 88 -25.98 -11.57 -9.83
N SER A 89 -25.78 -10.81 -8.74
CA SER A 89 -26.39 -9.50 -8.58
C SER A 89 -25.72 -8.42 -9.44
N MET A 90 -24.45 -8.57 -9.77
CA MET A 90 -23.66 -7.58 -10.50
C MET A 90 -24.25 -7.25 -11.88
N ASP A 91 -24.79 -8.22 -12.59
CA ASP A 91 -25.37 -8.03 -13.92
C ASP A 91 -26.61 -7.12 -13.92
N SER A 92 -27.24 -6.93 -12.76
CA SER A 92 -28.38 -6.04 -12.57
C SER A 92 -27.99 -4.60 -12.21
N VAL A 93 -26.71 -4.36 -11.93
CA VAL A 93 -26.22 -3.05 -11.47
C VAL A 93 -25.71 -2.22 -12.65
N ASN A 94 -26.35 -1.08 -12.90
CA ASN A 94 -25.91 -0.12 -13.91
C ASN A 94 -24.94 0.88 -13.31
N THR A 95 -23.65 0.59 -13.38
CA THR A 95 -22.56 1.42 -12.81
C THR A 95 -21.34 1.43 -13.76
N ASP A 96 -20.48 2.45 -13.65
CA ASP A 96 -19.25 2.54 -14.45
C ASP A 96 -18.16 1.61 -13.90
N PHE A 97 -18.08 1.49 -12.56
CA PHE A 97 -17.10 0.68 -11.85
C PHE A 97 -17.78 -0.22 -10.83
N TYR A 98 -17.31 -1.46 -10.73
CA TYR A 98 -17.78 -2.42 -9.75
C TYR A 98 -16.61 -3.00 -8.97
N VAL A 99 -16.61 -2.86 -7.66
CA VAL A 99 -15.54 -3.33 -6.77
C VAL A 99 -16.05 -4.45 -5.87
N ILE A 100 -15.37 -5.59 -5.91
CA ILE A 100 -15.45 -6.58 -4.83
C ILE A 100 -14.31 -6.30 -3.86
N ASN A 101 -14.66 -5.97 -2.61
CA ASN A 101 -13.72 -5.76 -1.52
C ASN A 101 -13.60 -7.04 -0.68
N THR A 102 -12.38 -7.56 -0.57
CA THR A 102 -12.12 -8.80 0.14
C THR A 102 -10.67 -8.88 0.67
N HIS A 103 -10.25 -10.08 1.00
CA HIS A 103 -8.87 -10.51 1.26
C HIS A 103 -8.48 -11.56 0.22
N VAL A 104 -7.20 -11.72 -0.05
CA VAL A 104 -6.74 -12.92 -0.78
C VAL A 104 -6.63 -14.09 0.18
N VAL A 105 -6.05 -13.81 1.34
CA VAL A 105 -5.89 -14.75 2.43
C VAL A 105 -6.27 -14.08 3.75
N PHE A 106 -6.80 -14.84 4.67
CA PHE A 106 -7.13 -14.35 5.99
C PHE A 106 -6.33 -15.12 7.04
N ARG A 107 -5.71 -14.39 7.97
CA ARG A 107 -5.02 -14.98 9.11
C ARG A 107 -5.93 -14.95 10.33
N TRP A 108 -6.20 -16.12 10.91
CA TRP A 108 -7.02 -16.24 12.11
C TRP A 108 -6.57 -17.43 12.97
N ASP A 109 -7.35 -17.79 13.99
CA ASP A 109 -7.01 -18.89 14.91
C ASP A 109 -6.88 -20.25 14.20
N HIS A 110 -7.53 -20.42 13.07
CA HIS A 110 -7.42 -21.59 12.20
C HIS A 110 -6.19 -21.58 11.26
N GLY A 111 -5.30 -20.59 11.42
CA GLY A 111 -4.17 -20.37 10.54
C GLY A 111 -4.51 -19.52 9.30
N LEU A 112 -3.92 -19.86 8.17
CA LEU A 112 -4.15 -19.18 6.91
C LEU A 112 -5.42 -19.74 6.23
N ILE A 113 -6.37 -18.87 5.97
CA ILE A 113 -7.64 -19.20 5.29
C ILE A 113 -7.60 -18.55 3.90
N PRO A 114 -7.65 -19.32 2.81
CA PRO A 114 -7.84 -18.75 1.48
C PRO A 114 -9.24 -18.15 1.39
N VAL A 115 -9.36 -16.96 0.82
CA VAL A 115 -10.64 -16.21 0.70
C VAL A 115 -11.09 -16.09 -0.75
N ILE A 116 -10.36 -16.65 -1.69
CA ILE A 116 -10.69 -16.55 -3.11
C ILE A 116 -10.80 -17.96 -3.72
N ASP A 117 -12.00 -18.27 -4.17
CA ASP A 117 -12.25 -19.43 -5.02
C ASP A 117 -11.84 -19.10 -6.46
N VAL A 118 -10.98 -19.94 -7.04
CA VAL A 118 -10.42 -19.71 -8.38
C VAL A 118 -11.51 -19.75 -9.46
N ASP A 119 -12.51 -20.62 -9.36
CA ASP A 119 -13.57 -20.72 -10.34
C ASP A 119 -14.43 -19.44 -10.33
N LEU A 120 -14.76 -18.93 -9.13
CA LEU A 120 -15.51 -17.69 -8.96
C LEU A 120 -14.69 -16.46 -9.41
N LEU A 121 -13.37 -16.48 -9.21
CA LEU A 121 -12.48 -15.45 -9.75
C LEU A 121 -12.46 -15.46 -11.29
N LEU A 122 -12.48 -16.64 -11.91
CA LEU A 122 -12.58 -16.80 -13.36
C LEU A 122 -13.94 -16.35 -13.90
N ASP A 123 -15.02 -16.49 -13.13
CA ASP A 123 -16.34 -15.97 -13.47
C ASP A 123 -16.43 -14.46 -13.31
N TYR A 124 -15.85 -13.90 -12.24
CA TYR A 124 -15.81 -12.46 -11.99
C TYR A 124 -14.98 -11.71 -13.02
N LYS A 125 -13.84 -12.26 -13.44
CA LYS A 125 -12.92 -11.69 -14.46
C LYS A 125 -12.52 -10.24 -14.15
N PRO A 126 -11.86 -9.93 -13.04
CA PRO A 126 -11.47 -8.57 -12.74
C PRO A 126 -10.47 -8.04 -13.77
N GLU A 127 -10.68 -6.81 -14.25
CA GLU A 127 -9.74 -6.09 -15.12
C GLU A 127 -8.60 -5.47 -14.31
N ILE A 128 -8.86 -5.20 -13.04
CA ILE A 128 -7.87 -4.66 -12.11
C ILE A 128 -7.96 -5.41 -10.78
N ILE A 129 -6.80 -5.85 -10.28
CA ILE A 129 -6.62 -6.27 -8.89
C ILE A 129 -5.79 -5.20 -8.20
N VAL A 130 -6.32 -4.66 -7.09
CA VAL A 130 -5.63 -3.67 -6.25
C VAL A 130 -5.35 -4.26 -4.90
N CYS A 131 -4.08 -4.29 -4.51
CA CYS A 131 -3.68 -4.55 -3.13
C CYS A 131 -3.46 -3.21 -2.42
N LEU A 132 -4.39 -2.84 -1.54
CA LEU A 132 -4.23 -1.66 -0.69
C LEU A 132 -3.26 -1.98 0.44
N ILE A 133 -2.30 -1.10 0.69
CA ILE A 133 -1.32 -1.23 1.77
C ILE A 133 -1.23 0.04 2.60
N ASP A 134 -0.83 -0.08 3.86
CA ASP A 134 -0.57 1.05 4.76
C ASP A 134 0.64 0.73 5.63
N ASP A 135 1.14 1.74 6.36
CA ASP A 135 2.13 1.53 7.42
C ASP A 135 1.62 0.49 8.40
N ILE A 136 2.47 -0.47 8.74
CA ILE A 136 2.04 -1.60 9.55
C ILE A 136 1.58 -1.19 10.95
N ILE A 137 2.14 -0.10 11.47
CA ILE A 137 1.73 0.50 12.74
C ILE A 137 0.28 1.00 12.68
N ASN A 138 -0.12 1.65 11.57
CA ASN A 138 -1.50 2.10 11.38
C ASN A 138 -2.47 0.94 11.33
N VAL A 139 -2.09 -0.13 10.61
CA VAL A 139 -2.88 -1.37 10.53
C VAL A 139 -3.09 -1.95 11.92
N GLN A 140 -2.01 -2.08 12.69
CA GLN A 140 -2.05 -2.60 14.03
C GLN A 140 -2.92 -1.73 14.96
N HIS A 141 -2.72 -0.42 14.94
CA HIS A 141 -3.52 0.53 15.71
C HIS A 141 -5.04 0.40 15.42
N ASN A 142 -5.40 0.28 14.14
CA ASN A 142 -6.79 0.09 13.76
C ASN A 142 -7.36 -1.25 14.23
N LEU A 143 -6.57 -2.32 14.20
CA LEU A 143 -6.98 -3.62 14.76
C LEU A 143 -7.19 -3.54 16.27
N LEU A 144 -6.27 -2.88 16.99
CA LEU A 144 -6.39 -2.66 18.43
C LEU A 144 -7.64 -1.87 18.80
N LYS A 145 -7.97 -0.82 18.07
CA LYS A 145 -9.22 -0.05 18.27
C LYS A 145 -10.48 -0.91 18.12
N ARG A 146 -10.41 -1.97 17.32
CA ARG A 146 -11.48 -2.95 17.15
C ARG A 146 -11.45 -4.10 18.18
N GLY A 147 -10.53 -4.05 19.14
CA GLY A 147 -10.39 -5.11 20.16
C GLY A 147 -9.65 -6.36 19.65
N ILE A 148 -8.96 -6.29 18.52
CA ILE A 148 -8.22 -7.40 17.94
C ILE A 148 -6.75 -7.30 18.33
N TYR A 149 -6.34 -8.05 19.37
CA TYR A 149 -5.02 -7.93 20.01
C TYR A 149 -4.05 -9.06 19.66
N LYS A 150 -4.42 -9.99 18.80
CA LYS A 150 -3.66 -11.23 18.57
C LYS A 150 -2.51 -11.12 17.58
N PHE A 151 -2.37 -10.02 16.86
CA PHE A 151 -1.34 -9.87 15.85
C PHE A 151 -0.19 -8.99 16.33
N ASN A 152 1.02 -9.53 16.34
CA ASN A 152 2.23 -8.75 16.50
C ASN A 152 2.66 -8.09 15.16
N LEU A 153 3.65 -7.20 15.19
CA LEU A 153 4.12 -6.50 13.99
C LEU A 153 4.63 -7.45 12.91
N TRP A 154 5.38 -8.50 13.31
CA TRP A 154 5.90 -9.49 12.39
C TRP A 154 4.79 -10.22 11.63
N GLU A 155 3.76 -10.68 12.32
CA GLU A 155 2.62 -11.36 11.72
C GLU A 155 1.89 -10.46 10.73
N LEU A 156 1.76 -9.17 11.05
CA LEU A 156 1.17 -8.18 10.15
C LEU A 156 2.03 -7.91 8.93
N PHE A 157 3.36 -7.87 9.07
CA PHE A 157 4.27 -7.79 7.93
C PHE A 157 4.14 -8.99 7.01
N VAL A 158 4.10 -10.21 7.57
CA VAL A 158 3.93 -11.43 6.78
C VAL A 158 2.59 -11.43 6.06
N TRP A 159 1.51 -11.05 6.76
CA TRP A 159 0.17 -10.98 6.13
C TRP A 159 0.12 -9.98 4.98
N ARG A 160 0.77 -8.82 5.11
CA ARG A 160 0.85 -7.85 4.01
C ARG A 160 1.56 -8.44 2.78
N GLU A 161 2.66 -9.14 2.98
CA GLU A 161 3.36 -9.83 1.91
C GLU A 161 2.49 -10.90 1.23
N GLU A 162 1.75 -11.67 1.99
CA GLU A 162 0.83 -12.67 1.47
C GLU A 162 -0.25 -12.04 0.59
N GLU A 163 -0.88 -10.96 1.04
CA GLU A 163 -1.88 -10.21 0.25
C GLU A 163 -1.29 -9.69 -1.06
N ILE A 164 -0.08 -9.13 -1.02
CA ILE A 164 0.60 -8.61 -2.21
C ILE A 164 0.93 -9.74 -3.20
N TRP A 165 1.61 -10.78 -2.73
CA TRP A 165 2.11 -11.83 -3.61
C TRP A 165 1.01 -12.73 -4.16
N PHE A 166 0.03 -13.08 -3.36
CA PHE A 166 -1.14 -13.82 -3.86
C PHE A 166 -2.00 -12.97 -4.81
N GLY A 167 -2.18 -11.67 -4.52
CA GLY A 167 -2.86 -10.76 -5.43
C GLY A 167 -2.15 -10.66 -6.78
N LYS A 168 -0.82 -10.53 -6.78
CA LYS A 168 -0.01 -10.55 -7.99
C LYS A 168 -0.10 -11.88 -8.72
N PHE A 169 0.04 -13.00 -8.00
CA PHE A 169 -0.08 -14.34 -8.56
C PHE A 169 -1.42 -14.54 -9.26
N MET A 170 -2.53 -14.12 -8.64
CA MET A 170 -3.85 -14.20 -9.26
C MET A 170 -3.96 -13.39 -10.55
N SER A 171 -3.39 -12.18 -10.58
CA SER A 171 -3.35 -11.39 -11.81
C SER A 171 -2.57 -12.10 -12.92
N ASP A 172 -1.39 -12.67 -12.57
CA ASP A 172 -0.58 -13.42 -13.52
C ASP A 172 -1.29 -14.69 -14.00
N PHE A 173 -2.01 -15.36 -13.09
CA PHE A 173 -2.83 -16.53 -13.40
C PHE A 173 -3.97 -16.17 -14.37
N LEU A 174 -4.76 -15.14 -14.09
CA LEU A 174 -5.87 -14.69 -14.94
C LEU A 174 -5.39 -14.35 -16.35
N ARG A 175 -4.23 -13.71 -16.49
CA ARG A 175 -3.63 -13.44 -17.80
C ARG A 175 -3.30 -14.71 -18.58
N LYS A 176 -2.93 -15.82 -17.92
CA LYS A 176 -2.73 -17.12 -18.58
C LYS A 176 -4.02 -17.69 -19.17
N PHE A 177 -5.18 -17.33 -18.61
CA PHE A 177 -6.50 -17.68 -19.12
C PHE A 177 -7.06 -16.64 -20.10
N GLY A 178 -6.25 -15.70 -20.57
CA GLY A 178 -6.66 -14.69 -21.55
C GLY A 178 -7.46 -13.52 -20.96
N ILE A 179 -7.55 -13.42 -19.64
CA ILE A 179 -8.19 -12.29 -18.95
C ILE A 179 -7.15 -11.20 -18.74
N ASN A 180 -7.35 -10.04 -19.38
CA ASN A 180 -6.42 -8.92 -19.28
C ASN A 180 -6.57 -8.21 -17.93
N THR A 181 -5.89 -8.72 -16.91
CA THR A 181 -5.93 -8.21 -15.54
C THR A 181 -4.65 -7.45 -15.21
N SER A 182 -4.79 -6.21 -14.78
CA SER A 182 -3.69 -5.40 -14.22
C SER A 182 -3.62 -5.56 -12.71
N PHE A 183 -2.41 -5.58 -12.16
CA PHE A 183 -2.19 -5.60 -10.70
C PHE A 183 -1.54 -4.31 -10.25
N TYR A 184 -2.07 -3.71 -9.17
CA TYR A 184 -1.50 -2.52 -8.54
C TYR A 184 -1.39 -2.68 -7.03
N ILE A 185 -0.26 -2.27 -6.49
CA ILE A 185 -0.10 -1.99 -5.07
C ILE A 185 -0.35 -0.50 -4.87
N LEU A 186 -1.30 -0.14 -4.01
CA LEU A 186 -1.64 1.25 -3.73
C LEU A 186 -1.42 1.56 -2.25
N PRO A 187 -0.49 2.46 -1.91
CA PRO A 187 -0.37 2.97 -0.55
C PRO A 187 -1.58 3.81 -0.18
N LYS A 188 -2.25 3.47 0.92
CA LYS A 188 -3.42 4.22 1.42
C LYS A 188 -3.13 5.70 1.63
N ARG A 189 -1.92 6.04 2.08
CA ARG A 189 -1.47 7.42 2.33
C ARG A 189 -1.45 8.29 1.07
N GLN A 190 -1.33 7.71 -0.12
CA GLN A 190 -1.46 8.49 -1.37
C GLN A 190 -2.91 8.87 -1.69
N GLY A 191 -3.88 8.39 -0.88
CA GLY A 191 -5.31 8.71 -1.01
C GLY A 191 -5.99 8.01 -2.18
N ALA A 192 -7.31 8.06 -2.18
CA ALA A 192 -8.14 7.48 -3.24
C ALA A 192 -8.01 8.24 -4.59
N THR A 193 -7.45 9.46 -4.57
CA THR A 193 -7.17 10.24 -5.78
C THR A 193 -6.24 9.50 -6.74
N LEU A 194 -5.19 8.83 -6.23
CA LEU A 194 -4.29 8.02 -7.06
C LEU A 194 -5.05 6.91 -7.80
N PHE A 195 -5.94 6.22 -7.09
CA PHE A 195 -6.72 5.15 -7.70
C PHE A 195 -7.75 5.70 -8.70
N SER A 196 -8.40 6.81 -8.39
CA SER A 196 -9.31 7.47 -9.33
C SER A 196 -8.60 7.85 -10.64
N GLN A 197 -7.36 8.33 -10.59
CA GLN A 197 -6.56 8.61 -11.78
C GLN A 197 -6.30 7.35 -12.61
N ILE A 198 -5.95 6.22 -11.98
CA ILE A 198 -5.76 4.94 -12.67
C ILE A 198 -7.04 4.49 -13.37
N LEU A 199 -8.21 4.71 -12.76
CA LEU A 199 -9.49 4.33 -13.32
C LEU A 199 -9.93 5.22 -14.47
N LEU A 200 -9.81 6.54 -14.31
CA LEU A 200 -10.37 7.53 -15.23
C LEU A 200 -9.41 7.88 -16.37
N THR A 201 -8.11 7.78 -16.14
CA THR A 201 -7.07 8.08 -17.13
C THR A 201 -6.11 6.92 -17.32
N PRO A 202 -6.59 5.72 -17.72
CA PRO A 202 -5.78 4.50 -17.78
C PRO A 202 -4.58 4.62 -18.75
N ASN A 203 -4.68 5.48 -19.74
CA ASN A 203 -3.63 5.75 -20.74
C ASN A 203 -2.61 6.82 -20.25
N LEU A 204 -2.87 7.47 -19.11
CA LEU A 204 -1.89 8.39 -18.56
C LEU A 204 -0.66 7.59 -18.08
N PRO A 205 0.56 8.03 -18.46
CA PRO A 205 1.76 7.30 -18.08
C PRO A 205 1.93 7.25 -16.56
N LYS A 206 2.51 6.16 -16.09
CA LYS A 206 2.74 5.86 -14.68
C LYS A 206 4.23 5.87 -14.39
N ALA A 207 4.64 6.59 -13.37
CA ALA A 207 6.03 6.65 -12.98
C ALA A 207 6.23 6.30 -11.50
N TYR A 208 7.32 5.58 -11.23
CA TYR A 208 7.87 5.47 -9.89
C TYR A 208 8.79 6.66 -9.61
N LEU A 209 8.65 7.28 -8.44
CA LEU A 209 9.48 8.39 -8.00
C LEU A 209 10.64 7.87 -7.16
N SER A 210 11.86 8.14 -7.58
CA SER A 210 13.07 7.80 -6.83
C SER A 210 13.77 9.07 -6.32
N PHE A 211 14.08 9.12 -5.04
CA PHE A 211 14.78 10.26 -4.42
C PHE A 211 15.45 9.85 -3.11
N PRO A 212 16.51 10.56 -2.66
CA PRO A 212 17.17 10.26 -1.40
C PRO A 212 16.25 10.63 -0.22
N ILE A 213 15.87 9.63 0.58
CA ILE A 213 14.98 9.78 1.74
C ILE A 213 15.80 10.04 3.00
N THR A 214 16.81 9.19 3.24
CA THR A 214 17.57 9.18 4.49
C THR A 214 18.64 10.28 4.53
N GLY A 215 18.66 11.07 5.60
CA GLY A 215 19.70 12.08 5.84
C GLY A 215 19.70 13.26 4.86
N ALA A 216 18.59 13.51 4.16
CA ALA A 216 18.46 14.66 3.28
C ALA A 216 18.36 15.96 4.12
N PRO A 217 19.17 17.03 3.83
CA PRO A 217 18.99 18.34 4.43
C PRO A 217 17.61 18.92 4.14
N GLU A 218 17.15 19.83 4.97
CA GLU A 218 15.81 20.44 4.82
C GLU A 218 15.62 21.11 3.44
N SER A 219 16.66 21.78 2.95
CA SER A 219 16.64 22.38 1.60
C SER A 219 16.39 21.35 0.50
N VAL A 220 16.94 20.14 0.62
CA VAL A 220 16.74 19.03 -0.33
C VAL A 220 15.35 18.44 -0.17
N LYS A 221 14.80 18.36 1.05
CA LYS A 221 13.43 17.90 1.29
C LYS A 221 12.40 18.80 0.60
N GLU A 222 12.59 20.13 0.67
CA GLU A 222 11.72 21.09 -0.05
C GLU A 222 11.81 20.93 -1.58
N GLU A 223 13.00 20.66 -2.12
CA GLU A 223 13.16 20.38 -3.54
C GLU A 223 12.48 19.07 -3.93
N ILE A 224 12.60 18.02 -3.11
CA ILE A 224 11.91 16.72 -3.30
C ILE A 224 10.38 16.92 -3.28
N LYS A 225 9.88 17.73 -2.36
CA LYS A 225 8.44 18.03 -2.28
C LYS A 225 7.95 18.67 -3.58
N ARG A 226 8.64 19.72 -4.06
CA ARG A 226 8.32 20.38 -5.35
C ARG A 226 8.40 19.42 -6.53
N PHE A 227 9.41 18.55 -6.54
CA PHE A 227 9.57 17.50 -7.55
C PHE A 227 8.37 16.57 -7.55
N LYS A 228 7.96 16.03 -6.40
CA LYS A 228 6.81 15.13 -6.28
C LYS A 228 5.52 15.79 -6.77
N GLU A 229 5.25 17.02 -6.32
CA GLU A 229 4.06 17.77 -6.71
C GLU A 229 4.02 18.04 -8.21
N ALA A 230 5.14 18.46 -8.81
CA ALA A 230 5.25 18.73 -10.23
C ALA A 230 5.01 17.48 -11.10
N ILE A 231 5.62 16.36 -10.74
CA ILE A 231 5.42 15.11 -11.49
C ILE A 231 3.98 14.60 -11.31
N ALA A 232 3.46 14.55 -10.08
CA ALA A 232 2.11 14.05 -9.79
C ALA A 232 0.98 14.92 -10.43
N SER A 233 1.24 16.19 -10.73
CA SER A 233 0.29 17.04 -11.45
C SER A 233 0.17 16.70 -12.95
N THR A 234 1.10 15.94 -13.50
CA THR A 234 1.21 15.68 -14.94
C THR A 234 0.93 14.22 -15.30
N ILE A 235 1.34 13.28 -14.44
CA ILE A 235 1.25 11.83 -14.65
C ILE A 235 0.85 11.11 -13.38
N ILE A 236 0.53 9.84 -13.50
CA ILE A 236 0.30 8.97 -12.33
C ILE A 236 1.65 8.66 -11.67
N ALA A 237 1.82 9.06 -10.41
CA ALA A 237 3.10 8.96 -9.71
C ALA A 237 2.98 8.04 -8.47
N PHE A 238 3.84 7.02 -8.40
CA PHE A 238 3.97 6.15 -7.24
C PHE A 238 5.12 6.66 -6.36
N ASP A 239 4.78 7.07 -5.14
CA ASP A 239 5.72 7.63 -4.16
C ASP A 239 6.13 6.56 -3.13
N PRO A 240 7.40 6.12 -3.09
CA PRO A 240 7.86 5.12 -2.11
C PRO A 240 7.75 5.60 -0.66
N TYR A 241 7.80 6.92 -0.43
CA TYR A 241 7.71 7.50 0.91
C TYR A 241 6.27 7.53 1.46
N SER A 242 5.31 7.04 0.70
CA SER A 242 3.93 6.87 1.16
C SER A 242 3.75 5.70 2.14
N ILE A 243 4.76 4.84 2.32
CA ILE A 243 4.85 3.82 3.38
C ILE A 243 6.11 4.08 4.19
N ARG A 244 5.94 4.35 5.48
CA ARG A 244 7.00 4.82 6.38
C ARG A 244 7.48 3.77 7.38
N ASP A 245 7.29 2.48 7.10
CA ASP A 245 7.74 1.40 8.00
C ASP A 245 9.23 1.53 8.38
N ARG A 246 10.03 2.18 7.55
CA ARG A 246 11.45 2.43 7.83
C ARG A 246 11.67 3.35 9.04
N GLU A 247 10.69 4.17 9.39
CA GLU A 247 10.78 5.01 10.59
C GLU A 247 10.90 4.15 11.85
N ILE A 248 10.32 2.94 11.83
CA ILE A 248 10.48 1.94 12.91
C ILE A 248 11.93 1.49 13.04
N THR A 249 12.59 1.22 11.90
CA THR A 249 14.00 0.77 11.90
C THR A 249 14.96 1.90 12.23
N PHE A 250 14.68 3.09 11.76
CA PHE A 250 15.54 4.25 11.95
C PHE A 250 15.59 4.66 13.41
N SER A 251 14.47 4.66 14.11
CA SER A 251 14.40 4.95 15.53
C SER A 251 15.19 3.93 16.36
N TYR A 252 15.30 2.69 15.91
CA TYR A 252 16.06 1.65 16.59
C TYR A 252 17.59 1.77 16.43
N TYR A 253 18.07 2.10 15.22
CA TYR A 253 19.51 2.10 14.92
C TYR A 253 20.25 3.40 15.21
N THR A 254 19.56 4.54 15.18
CA THR A 254 20.27 5.84 15.23
C THR A 254 20.40 6.45 16.61
N GLN A 255 19.68 5.94 17.61
CA GLN A 255 19.56 6.62 18.90
C GLN A 255 19.45 5.64 20.08
N GLU A 256 20.20 4.53 20.05
CA GLU A 256 20.04 3.44 21.03
C GLU A 256 20.07 3.92 22.49
N GLU A 257 20.96 4.85 22.86
CA GLU A 257 21.05 5.38 24.23
C GLU A 257 20.07 6.55 24.47
N GLU A 258 19.91 7.45 23.53
CA GLU A 258 19.03 8.61 23.65
C GLU A 258 17.54 8.22 23.63
N ILE A 259 17.19 7.19 22.85
CA ILE A 259 15.85 6.59 22.85
C ILE A 259 15.62 5.79 24.14
N LYS A 260 16.61 5.06 24.63
CA LYS A 260 16.49 4.36 25.92
C LYS A 260 16.21 5.34 27.07
N GLU A 261 16.86 6.51 27.12
CA GLU A 261 16.57 7.53 28.12
C GLU A 261 15.20 8.19 27.92
N LYS A 262 14.86 8.60 26.69
CA LYS A 262 13.54 9.19 26.38
C LYS A 262 12.39 8.19 26.55
N LEU A 263 12.61 6.92 26.21
CA LEU A 263 11.66 5.84 26.47
C LEU A 263 11.48 5.61 27.97
N LYS A 264 12.57 5.65 28.75
CA LYS A 264 12.51 5.48 30.19
C LYS A 264 11.69 6.58 30.86
N GLU A 265 11.93 7.86 30.52
CA GLU A 265 11.15 8.98 31.01
C GLU A 265 9.67 8.88 30.60
N LYS A 266 9.40 8.52 29.34
CA LYS A 266 8.01 8.33 28.84
C LYS A 266 7.33 7.09 29.40
N ILE A 267 8.04 5.98 29.60
CA ILE A 267 7.51 4.77 30.24
C ILE A 267 7.16 5.07 31.70
N ASP A 268 7.98 5.82 32.41
CA ASP A 268 7.68 6.18 33.80
C ASP A 268 6.49 7.16 33.89
N LEU A 269 6.37 8.08 32.94
CA LEU A 269 5.21 8.98 32.81
C LEU A 269 3.93 8.21 32.38
N LEU A 270 4.06 7.20 31.53
CA LEU A 270 2.97 6.34 31.09
C LEU A 270 2.50 5.39 32.19
N LYS A 271 3.42 4.90 33.05
CA LYS A 271 3.04 4.13 34.25
C LYS A 271 2.15 4.93 35.21
N GLU A 272 2.34 6.24 35.28
CA GLU A 272 1.51 7.12 36.11
C GLU A 272 0.16 7.47 35.47
N ASN A 273 0.10 7.53 34.14
CA ASN A 273 -1.07 8.03 33.40
C ASN A 273 -1.69 7.02 32.42
N ALA A 274 -1.30 5.75 32.47
CA ALA A 274 -1.67 4.76 31.47
C ALA A 274 -3.18 4.50 31.42
N LYS A 275 -3.80 4.84 30.30
CA LYS A 275 -5.05 4.23 29.85
C LYS A 275 -4.68 2.94 29.14
N ILE A 276 -4.96 1.82 29.76
CA ILE A 276 -4.87 0.51 29.12
C ILE A 276 -5.94 0.50 28.02
N ILE A 277 -5.50 0.40 26.77
CA ILE A 277 -6.39 0.20 25.64
C ILE A 277 -6.53 -1.32 25.51
N GLY A 278 -7.53 -1.87 26.16
CA GLY A 278 -7.92 -3.28 26.07
C GLY A 278 -6.81 -4.29 26.41
N GLY A 279 -6.77 -4.79 27.63
CA GLY A 279 -5.81 -5.83 28.02
C GLY A 279 -4.36 -5.35 28.10
N ASP A 280 -3.43 -6.06 27.50
CA ASP A 280 -1.97 -5.91 27.68
C ASP A 280 -1.28 -5.00 26.62
N SER A 281 -1.94 -3.98 26.08
CA SER A 281 -1.41 -3.14 24.99
C SER A 281 -1.18 -1.69 25.41
N TRP A 282 -0.12 -1.07 24.87
CA TRP A 282 0.29 0.33 25.14
C TRP A 282 0.57 1.09 23.86
N GLU A 283 0.17 2.35 23.79
CA GLU A 283 0.62 3.30 22.78
C GLU A 283 1.71 4.21 23.40
N ILE A 284 2.88 4.26 22.78
CA ILE A 284 3.93 5.20 23.15
C ILE A 284 4.10 6.20 22.02
N TYR A 285 3.85 7.46 22.29
CA TYR A 285 4.16 8.58 21.40
C TYR A 285 5.60 9.00 21.65
N ILE A 286 6.46 8.87 20.66
CA ILE A 286 7.88 9.28 20.76
C ILE A 286 8.06 10.74 20.34
N ASP A 287 7.26 11.20 19.39
CA ASP A 287 7.09 12.61 19.00
C ASP A 287 5.71 12.80 18.33
N ASP A 288 5.39 14.04 17.95
CA ASP A 288 4.07 14.39 17.42
C ASP A 288 3.70 13.66 16.10
N ASP A 289 4.69 13.05 15.40
CA ASP A 289 4.51 12.38 14.12
C ASP A 289 4.75 10.86 14.19
N THR A 290 5.36 10.34 15.27
CA THR A 290 5.75 8.92 15.36
C THR A 290 5.03 8.25 16.52
N VAL A 291 4.04 7.40 16.19
CA VAL A 291 3.38 6.53 17.16
C VAL A 291 4.09 5.18 17.16
N LEU A 292 4.74 4.83 18.27
CA LEU A 292 5.26 3.47 18.47
C LEU A 292 4.29 2.71 19.36
N THR A 293 3.54 1.81 18.76
CA THR A 293 2.65 0.91 19.51
C THR A 293 3.45 -0.30 19.96
N LEU A 294 3.77 -0.38 21.22
CA LEU A 294 4.34 -1.58 21.83
C LEU A 294 3.22 -2.53 22.19
N ILE A 295 3.18 -3.68 21.53
CA ILE A 295 2.10 -4.63 21.68
C ILE A 295 2.55 -5.84 22.44
N LYS A 296 1.66 -6.23 23.34
CA LYS A 296 1.58 -7.47 24.03
C LYS A 296 2.64 -7.71 25.10
N PHE A 297 2.32 -7.31 26.29
CA PHE A 297 3.03 -7.76 27.48
C PHE A 297 2.04 -8.37 28.45
N LYS A 298 2.17 -9.65 28.69
CA LYS A 298 1.33 -10.38 29.65
C LYS A 298 1.55 -10.00 31.12
N ASN A 299 2.52 -9.15 31.44
CA ASN A 299 2.78 -8.66 32.80
C ASN A 299 3.46 -7.30 32.72
N LEU A 300 2.69 -6.23 32.89
CA LEU A 300 3.10 -4.85 32.97
C LEU A 300 4.16 -4.56 34.06
N ASP A 301 4.15 -5.33 35.15
CA ASP A 301 5.13 -5.19 36.24
C ASP A 301 6.55 -5.64 35.85
N ARG A 302 6.72 -6.18 34.64
CA ARG A 302 7.98 -6.67 34.10
C ARG A 302 8.56 -5.82 32.97
N ILE A 303 7.97 -4.69 32.62
CA ILE A 303 8.58 -3.75 31.69
C ILE A 303 9.76 -3.05 32.37
N GLY A 304 10.81 -3.83 32.59
CA GLY A 304 12.14 -3.33 32.89
C GLY A 304 12.99 -3.43 31.62
N PHE A 305 14.07 -2.69 31.55
CA PHE A 305 15.02 -2.67 30.45
C PHE A 305 15.51 -4.03 29.90
N PRO A 306 15.57 -5.14 30.68
CA PRO A 306 15.90 -6.45 30.13
C PRO A 306 14.87 -7.01 29.13
N GLU A 307 13.63 -6.55 29.17
CA GLU A 307 12.59 -7.01 28.22
C GLU A 307 12.64 -6.25 26.90
N VAL A 308 13.23 -5.05 26.88
CA VAL A 308 13.61 -4.39 25.62
C VAL A 308 14.67 -5.21 24.87
N GLU A 309 15.52 -5.99 25.54
CA GLU A 309 16.43 -6.96 24.93
C GLU A 309 15.71 -8.21 24.41
N LEU A 310 14.61 -8.64 25.01
CA LEU A 310 13.75 -9.73 24.51
C LEU A 310 12.88 -9.27 23.34
N LEU A 311 12.37 -8.06 23.38
CA LEU A 311 11.88 -7.32 22.19
C LEU A 311 12.96 -7.22 21.12
N GLY A 312 14.23 -7.20 21.47
CA GLY A 312 15.35 -7.15 20.56
C GLY A 312 15.39 -8.31 19.57
N ARG A 313 15.03 -9.53 19.89
CA ARG A 313 15.07 -10.65 18.93
C ARG A 313 13.88 -10.64 17.97
N GLU A 314 12.67 -10.51 18.44
CA GLU A 314 11.48 -10.33 17.58
C GLU A 314 11.59 -9.02 16.80
N HIS A 315 12.11 -7.97 17.42
CA HIS A 315 12.37 -6.68 16.79
C HIS A 315 13.46 -6.77 15.72
N LEU A 316 14.56 -7.46 15.93
CA LEU A 316 15.61 -7.66 14.91
C LEU A 316 15.10 -8.46 13.72
N MET A 317 14.25 -9.46 13.93
CA MET A 317 13.59 -10.18 12.83
C MET A 317 12.62 -9.27 12.09
N THR A 318 11.85 -8.47 12.80
CA THR A 318 10.92 -7.49 12.24
C THR A 318 11.68 -6.43 11.42
N ILE A 319 12.78 -5.88 11.94
CA ILE A 319 13.63 -4.89 11.26
C ILE A 319 14.20 -5.46 9.95
N ARG A 320 14.74 -6.67 9.98
CA ARG A 320 15.23 -7.34 8.76
C ARG A 320 14.14 -7.57 7.74
N ALA A 321 12.94 -7.91 8.20
CA ALA A 321 11.78 -8.04 7.32
C ALA A 321 11.36 -6.69 6.72
N ILE A 322 11.38 -5.62 7.51
CA ILE A 322 11.08 -4.26 7.01
C ILE A 322 12.01 -3.90 5.87
N ASP A 323 13.31 -4.04 6.04
CA ASP A 323 14.28 -3.71 4.99
C ASP A 323 14.05 -4.54 3.72
N ALA A 324 13.81 -5.85 3.86
CA ALA A 324 13.53 -6.74 2.74
C ALA A 324 12.21 -6.36 2.02
N GLN A 325 11.15 -6.06 2.78
CA GLN A 325 9.86 -5.68 2.21
C GLN A 325 9.88 -4.30 1.55
N ILE A 326 10.65 -3.35 2.08
CA ILE A 326 10.84 -2.05 1.44
C ILE A 326 11.42 -2.26 0.04
N ILE A 327 12.50 -3.04 -0.08
CA ILE A 327 13.15 -3.31 -1.37
C ILE A 327 12.17 -4.03 -2.33
N ALA A 328 11.52 -5.09 -1.85
CA ALA A 328 10.57 -5.86 -2.66
C ALA A 328 9.39 -5.00 -3.13
N ARG A 329 8.83 -4.19 -2.24
CA ARG A 329 7.74 -3.26 -2.55
C ARG A 329 8.16 -2.21 -3.57
N ASP A 330 9.32 -1.59 -3.40
CA ASP A 330 9.80 -0.54 -4.30
C ASP A 330 10.04 -1.11 -5.71
N TYR A 331 10.54 -2.33 -5.81
CA TYR A 331 10.66 -3.02 -7.09
C TYR A 331 9.29 -3.33 -7.72
N LEU A 332 8.29 -3.73 -6.93
CA LEU A 332 6.93 -3.93 -7.45
C LEU A 332 6.29 -2.61 -7.90
N LEU A 333 6.56 -1.49 -7.20
CA LEU A 333 6.11 -0.16 -7.62
C LEU A 333 6.80 0.27 -8.94
N ILE A 334 8.07 -0.09 -9.14
CA ILE A 334 8.76 0.10 -10.42
C ILE A 334 8.15 -0.79 -11.51
N ASP A 335 7.88 -2.06 -11.22
CA ASP A 335 7.30 -3.00 -12.19
C ASP A 335 5.92 -2.55 -12.71
N GLN A 336 5.08 -1.97 -11.84
CA GLN A 336 3.77 -1.43 -12.22
C GLN A 336 3.82 -0.07 -12.92
N SER A 337 5.01 0.55 -13.03
CA SER A 337 5.25 1.84 -13.69
C SER A 337 5.70 1.65 -15.13
N ASP A 338 5.49 2.63 -15.98
CA ASP A 338 5.99 2.65 -17.36
C ASP A 338 7.48 3.04 -17.41
N PHE A 339 7.89 3.92 -16.49
CA PHE A 339 9.27 4.40 -16.32
C PHE A 339 9.51 4.87 -14.87
N ILE A 340 10.75 5.25 -14.57
CA ILE A 340 11.07 5.90 -13.28
C ILE A 340 11.56 7.32 -13.49
N VAL A 341 11.29 8.20 -12.51
CA VAL A 341 11.84 9.55 -12.44
C VAL A 341 12.65 9.70 -11.17
N VAL A 342 13.93 9.97 -11.32
CA VAL A 342 14.90 10.01 -10.22
C VAL A 342 15.31 11.44 -9.95
N TYR A 343 15.13 11.92 -8.74
CA TYR A 343 15.66 13.22 -8.31
C TYR A 343 16.96 13.04 -7.54
N ILE A 344 18.04 13.65 -8.02
CA ILE A 344 19.35 13.64 -7.36
C ILE A 344 19.63 15.03 -6.82
N GLY A 345 19.66 15.17 -5.49
CA GLY A 345 20.04 16.40 -4.82
C GLY A 345 21.54 16.69 -4.96
N THR A 346 21.94 17.88 -4.53
CA THR A 346 23.35 18.29 -4.46
C THR A 346 23.80 18.49 -3.01
N ASP A 347 25.07 18.22 -2.76
CA ASP A 347 25.73 18.68 -1.53
C ASP A 347 26.09 20.18 -1.63
N GLU A 348 26.68 20.74 -0.57
CA GLU A 348 27.11 22.12 -0.51
C GLU A 348 28.18 22.49 -1.58
N LYS A 349 28.90 21.49 -2.09
CA LYS A 349 29.93 21.62 -3.14
C LYS A 349 29.35 21.39 -4.54
N GLY A 350 28.03 21.15 -4.64
CA GLY A 350 27.36 20.84 -5.91
C GLY A 350 27.64 19.45 -6.45
N SER A 351 28.15 18.52 -5.61
CA SER A 351 28.32 17.11 -5.99
C SER A 351 27.00 16.34 -5.86
N PRO A 352 26.79 15.29 -6.69
CA PRO A 352 25.56 14.52 -6.66
C PRO A 352 25.42 13.78 -5.32
N ARG A 353 24.22 13.90 -4.73
CA ARG A 353 23.84 13.20 -3.52
C ARG A 353 22.84 12.09 -3.88
N ILE A 354 23.38 10.90 -4.05
CA ILE A 354 22.60 9.70 -4.40
C ILE A 354 22.66 8.70 -3.26
N SER A 355 21.52 8.10 -2.92
CA SER A 355 21.47 7.00 -1.97
C SER A 355 21.72 5.65 -2.65
N ALA A 356 22.16 4.65 -1.88
CA ALA A 356 22.28 3.28 -2.39
C ALA A 356 20.92 2.74 -2.92
N GLY A 357 19.81 3.12 -2.29
CA GLY A 357 18.46 2.79 -2.76
C GLY A 357 18.21 3.33 -4.18
N CYS A 358 18.40 4.66 -4.39
CA CYS A 358 18.23 5.24 -5.71
C CYS A 358 19.10 4.58 -6.78
N GLN A 359 20.35 4.22 -6.45
CA GLN A 359 21.22 3.55 -7.40
C GLN A 359 20.74 2.12 -7.72
N SER A 360 20.21 1.41 -6.72
CA SER A 360 19.62 0.09 -6.90
C SER A 360 18.36 0.15 -7.77
N GLU A 361 17.49 1.14 -7.53
CA GLU A 361 16.26 1.39 -8.29
C GLU A 361 16.55 1.73 -9.76
N ILE A 362 17.53 2.60 -10.04
CA ILE A 362 18.03 2.89 -11.39
C ILE A 362 18.46 1.61 -12.10
N THR A 363 19.28 0.81 -11.42
CA THR A 363 19.82 -0.45 -11.99
C THR A 363 18.70 -1.46 -12.23
N TYR A 364 17.77 -1.60 -11.28
CA TYR A 364 16.63 -2.50 -11.41
C TYR A 364 15.74 -2.08 -12.58
N ALA A 365 15.34 -0.83 -12.64
CA ALA A 365 14.49 -0.30 -13.71
C ALA A 365 15.11 -0.53 -15.09
N TYR A 366 16.39 -0.19 -15.26
CA TYR A 366 17.11 -0.40 -16.51
C TYR A 366 17.14 -1.89 -16.93
N LYS A 367 17.47 -2.79 -16.00
CA LYS A 367 17.52 -4.24 -16.27
C LYS A 367 16.15 -4.82 -16.65
N HIS A 368 15.06 -4.21 -16.20
CA HIS A 368 13.69 -4.63 -16.51
C HIS A 368 13.10 -3.86 -17.71
N GLY A 369 13.95 -3.16 -18.49
CA GLY A 369 13.55 -2.46 -19.70
C GLY A 369 12.71 -1.20 -19.46
N LYS A 370 12.73 -0.67 -18.23
CA LYS A 370 12.08 0.60 -17.91
C LYS A 370 12.98 1.76 -18.25
N GLU A 371 12.42 2.82 -18.81
CA GLU A 371 13.16 4.06 -19.05
C GLU A 371 13.46 4.76 -17.73
N VAL A 372 14.68 5.28 -17.60
CA VAL A 372 15.14 5.97 -16.39
C VAL A 372 15.37 7.45 -16.74
N ASN A 373 14.65 8.35 -16.06
CA ASN A 373 14.72 9.78 -16.25
C ASN A 373 15.30 10.44 -14.99
N VAL A 374 16.51 10.97 -15.05
CA VAL A 374 17.24 11.55 -13.92
C VAL A 374 17.22 13.06 -13.99
N ILE A 375 16.80 13.70 -12.91
CA ILE A 375 16.86 15.15 -12.71
C ILE A 375 18.05 15.47 -11.81
N PHE A 376 19.03 16.20 -12.34
CA PHE A 376 20.21 16.62 -11.62
C PHE A 376 20.72 18.00 -12.05
N LYS A 377 20.66 19.00 -11.16
CA LYS A 377 21.07 20.39 -11.45
C LYS A 377 22.52 20.54 -11.87
N GLY A 378 23.41 19.68 -11.36
CA GLY A 378 24.85 19.73 -11.66
C GLY A 378 25.23 19.32 -13.07
N GLY A 379 24.27 18.75 -13.80
CA GLY A 379 24.45 18.28 -15.17
C GLY A 379 25.20 16.95 -15.28
N GLU A 380 25.04 16.30 -16.40
CA GLU A 380 25.48 14.91 -16.68
C GLU A 380 26.95 14.63 -16.36
N ARG A 381 27.86 15.57 -16.68
CA ARG A 381 29.31 15.38 -16.50
C ARG A 381 29.75 15.17 -15.06
N ARG A 382 28.92 15.47 -14.09
CA ARG A 382 29.20 15.27 -12.65
C ARG A 382 28.64 13.95 -12.11
N LEU A 383 27.84 13.25 -12.89
CA LEU A 383 27.28 11.96 -12.53
C LEU A 383 28.22 10.82 -12.88
N SER A 384 28.11 9.73 -12.12
CA SER A 384 28.83 8.48 -12.43
C SER A 384 28.38 7.91 -13.78
N PRO A 385 29.29 7.32 -14.58
CA PRO A 385 28.92 6.59 -15.81
C PRO A 385 27.87 5.51 -15.57
N TRP A 386 27.81 4.90 -14.38
CA TRP A 386 26.79 3.94 -13.98
C TRP A 386 25.37 4.52 -13.90
N ILE A 387 25.24 5.84 -13.93
CA ILE A 387 23.96 6.54 -14.01
C ILE A 387 23.73 6.99 -15.44
N THR A 388 24.69 7.70 -16.03
CA THR A 388 24.51 8.35 -17.33
C THR A 388 24.33 7.36 -18.47
N GLN A 389 24.90 6.15 -18.38
CA GLN A 389 24.72 5.10 -19.39
C GLN A 389 23.33 4.44 -19.35
N PHE A 390 22.61 4.59 -18.24
CA PHE A 390 21.33 3.91 -18.01
C PHE A 390 20.14 4.88 -17.99
N SER A 391 20.39 6.20 -18.15
CA SER A 391 19.34 7.21 -17.96
C SER A 391 19.43 8.39 -18.92
N ASN A 392 18.29 9.02 -19.15
CA ASN A 392 18.20 10.37 -19.70
C ASN A 392 18.42 11.36 -18.56
N VAL A 393 19.33 12.32 -18.73
CA VAL A 393 19.66 13.28 -17.66
C VAL A 393 19.13 14.68 -18.02
N PHE A 394 18.36 15.25 -17.11
CA PHE A 394 17.76 16.58 -17.21
C PHE A 394 18.31 17.51 -16.12
N LYS A 395 18.46 18.79 -16.41
CA LYS A 395 18.94 19.77 -15.43
C LYS A 395 17.81 20.29 -14.55
N THR A 396 16.60 20.33 -15.06
CA THR A 396 15.42 20.86 -14.36
C THR A 396 14.27 19.88 -14.39
N ILE A 397 13.32 20.07 -13.48
CA ILE A 397 12.06 19.32 -13.44
C ILE A 397 11.27 19.60 -14.72
N ASP A 398 11.25 20.84 -15.17
CA ASP A 398 10.49 21.28 -16.36
C ASP A 398 11.02 20.63 -17.65
N ASP A 399 12.34 20.51 -17.82
CA ASP A 399 12.92 19.80 -18.97
C ASP A 399 12.50 18.32 -18.98
N CYS A 400 12.51 17.68 -17.82
CA CYS A 400 12.07 16.29 -17.68
C CYS A 400 10.57 16.14 -17.98
N LEU A 401 9.73 17.02 -17.43
CA LEU A 401 8.28 17.02 -17.69
C LEU A 401 7.96 17.25 -19.16
N LYS A 402 8.65 18.19 -19.81
CA LYS A 402 8.50 18.43 -21.24
C LYS A 402 8.82 17.17 -22.05
N TYR A 403 9.93 16.51 -21.74
CA TYR A 403 10.31 15.25 -22.38
C TYR A 403 9.24 14.16 -22.18
N ILE A 404 8.73 13.99 -20.96
CA ILE A 404 7.68 13.01 -20.65
C ILE A 404 6.41 13.33 -21.45
N GLN A 405 5.99 14.59 -21.49
CA GLN A 405 4.81 15.02 -22.24
C GLN A 405 4.94 14.73 -23.74
N GLU A 406 6.08 15.07 -24.35
CA GLU A 406 6.34 14.83 -25.77
C GLU A 406 6.40 13.35 -26.11
N ARG A 407 7.00 12.54 -25.22
CA ARG A 407 7.24 11.12 -25.48
C ARG A 407 6.04 10.22 -25.21
N TYR A 408 5.35 10.44 -24.10
CA TYR A 408 4.33 9.53 -23.60
C TYR A 408 2.90 10.06 -23.75
N ILE A 409 2.69 11.36 -23.69
CA ILE A 409 1.34 11.93 -23.74
C ILE A 409 0.98 12.32 -25.18
N GLN A 410 1.83 13.05 -25.88
CA GLN A 410 1.52 13.52 -27.24
C GLN A 410 1.64 12.42 -28.30
N ARG A 411 2.49 11.41 -28.11
CA ARG A 411 2.64 10.27 -29.06
C ARG A 411 1.61 9.16 -28.82
N GLY A 412 1.00 9.06 -27.67
CA GLY A 412 -0.04 8.07 -27.34
C GLY A 412 -1.40 8.36 -27.98
N GLY A 413 -1.53 9.46 -28.68
CA GLY A 413 -2.74 9.85 -29.44
C GLY A 413 -2.71 9.50 -30.94
N ARG A 414 -1.77 8.63 -31.36
CA ARG A 414 -1.71 8.15 -32.76
C ARG A 414 -1.90 6.65 -32.84
#